data_8474a7971ba160b189cc64d3c0ecce7e
#
_entry.id   8474a7971ba160b189cc64d3c0ecce7e
#
_cell.length_a   1.000
_cell.length_b   1.000
_cell.length_c   1.000
_cell.angle_alpha   90.00
_cell.angle_beta   90.00
_cell.angle_gamma   90.00
#
_symmetry.space_group_name_H-M   'P 1'
#
loop_
_entity.id
_entity.type
_entity.pdbx_description
1 polymer ?
#
loop_
_entity_poly.entity_id
_entity_poly.type
_entity_poly.pdbx_seq_one_letter_code
_entity_poly.pdbx_strand_id
1 'polypeptide(L)'
;MGESGIGSFALFTEQVDATIVREMQPRIIYPDITRRVGVDKGNVREYNKMTETEPISLTQVSEGAEFDSDVVEFDRYVVAFDEIGTAPRISKRYIEDAEWDIVQIMLEEIGFAAAKKANRDCLETLRAGVPTSSPDNSVAATALWSAAAADPLRDVSSGLERIESQNYDSGRKTVIMHPEAFSYLRLDPNISRVMNYGDATVLKDNKPPKLYDSNILSTTDLSTHTGYASIAKTMLLGLNADFAMNYYERQPLKTEQVDVAKSRAIDIVTYMRYAFAVIRDRATFQVTDVIA
;
A
#
# COMPACT_ATOMS: atom_id res chain seq x y z
N MET A 1 -18.53 48.26 -7.86
CA MET A 1 -17.51 47.57 -8.62
C MET A 1 -16.39 47.14 -7.65
N GLY A 2 -16.21 45.88 -7.44
CA GLY A 2 -14.95 45.30 -7.03
C GLY A 2 -14.71 45.03 -5.56
N GLU A 3 -15.53 44.19 -4.91
CA GLU A 3 -15.14 43.49 -3.66
C GLU A 3 -15.24 41.97 -3.80
N SER A 4 -14.63 41.41 -4.83
CA SER A 4 -14.68 39.97 -5.07
C SER A 4 -13.31 39.25 -4.88
N GLY A 5 -12.26 39.98 -4.45
CA GLY A 5 -10.90 39.45 -4.49
C GLY A 5 -10.49 38.56 -3.32
N ILE A 6 -10.98 38.80 -2.10
CA ILE A 6 -10.48 38.11 -0.89
C ILE A 6 -11.32 36.87 -0.54
N GLY A 7 -12.63 36.93 -0.77
CA GLY A 7 -13.51 35.77 -0.52
C GLY A 7 -13.33 34.62 -1.52
N SER A 8 -12.88 34.90 -2.75
CA SER A 8 -12.62 33.88 -3.76
C SER A 8 -11.36 33.05 -3.49
N PHE A 9 -10.36 33.63 -2.82
CA PHE A 9 -9.10 32.90 -2.52
C PHE A 9 -9.26 31.84 -1.44
N ALA A 10 -10.02 32.09 -0.38
CA ALA A 10 -10.24 31.10 0.68
C ALA A 10 -11.13 29.93 0.21
N LEU A 11 -12.19 30.25 -0.55
CA LEU A 11 -13.04 29.22 -1.19
C LEU A 11 -12.26 28.40 -2.22
N PHE A 12 -11.29 29.00 -2.89
CA PHE A 12 -10.46 28.35 -3.87
C PHE A 12 -9.54 27.28 -3.22
N THR A 13 -8.95 27.55 -2.05
CA THR A 13 -8.07 26.57 -1.37
C THR A 13 -8.83 25.32 -0.94
N GLU A 14 -10.03 25.46 -0.37
CA GLU A 14 -10.86 24.31 -0.01
C GLU A 14 -11.30 23.50 -1.25
N GLN A 15 -11.62 24.16 -2.35
CA GLN A 15 -11.97 23.49 -3.61
C GLN A 15 -10.77 22.75 -4.22
N VAL A 16 -9.58 23.34 -4.13
CA VAL A 16 -8.32 22.74 -4.58
C VAL A 16 -8.03 21.47 -3.78
N ASP A 17 -8.07 21.53 -2.45
CA ASP A 17 -7.87 20.38 -1.59
C ASP A 17 -8.87 19.26 -1.90
N ALA A 18 -10.15 19.61 -2.04
CA ALA A 18 -11.20 18.65 -2.37
C ALA A 18 -10.98 17.98 -3.74
N THR A 19 -10.49 18.74 -4.73
CA THR A 19 -10.20 18.20 -6.07
C THR A 19 -9.03 17.23 -6.02
N ILE A 20 -7.91 17.60 -5.38
CA ILE A 20 -6.73 16.74 -5.27
C ILE A 20 -7.08 15.44 -4.52
N VAL A 21 -7.80 15.54 -3.40
CA VAL A 21 -8.22 14.38 -2.62
C VAL A 21 -9.15 13.48 -3.43
N ARG A 22 -10.08 14.06 -4.20
CA ARG A 22 -10.99 13.31 -5.07
C ARG A 22 -10.23 12.50 -6.13
N GLU A 23 -9.22 13.09 -6.76
CA GLU A 23 -8.42 12.42 -7.79
C GLU A 23 -7.43 11.41 -7.19
N MET A 24 -7.00 11.64 -5.96
CA MET A 24 -6.14 10.71 -5.23
C MET A 24 -6.88 9.43 -4.81
N GLN A 25 -8.09 9.55 -4.27
CA GLN A 25 -8.84 8.45 -3.65
C GLN A 25 -8.99 7.18 -4.51
N PRO A 26 -9.40 7.24 -5.79
CA PRO A 26 -9.60 6.04 -6.60
C PRO A 26 -8.30 5.31 -6.96
N ARG A 27 -7.15 5.91 -6.67
CA ARG A 27 -5.82 5.39 -7.05
C ARG A 27 -5.02 4.87 -5.87
N ILE A 28 -5.46 5.14 -4.66
CA ILE A 28 -4.80 4.66 -3.44
C ILE A 28 -5.19 3.22 -3.15
N ILE A 29 -4.19 2.40 -2.83
CA ILE A 29 -4.37 0.99 -2.47
C ILE A 29 -4.06 0.70 -1.00
N TYR A 30 -3.27 1.57 -0.34
CA TYR A 30 -2.84 1.33 1.03
C TYR A 30 -3.99 1.20 2.06
N PRO A 31 -5.17 1.85 1.93
CA PRO A 31 -6.26 1.66 2.89
C PRO A 31 -6.83 0.24 2.92
N ASP A 32 -6.74 -0.47 1.78
CA ASP A 32 -7.22 -1.85 1.66
C ASP A 32 -6.28 -2.87 2.30
N ILE A 33 -5.01 -2.50 2.47
CA ILE A 33 -3.95 -3.38 2.93
C ILE A 33 -3.35 -3.00 4.28
N THR A 34 -3.71 -1.82 4.82
CA THR A 34 -3.18 -1.34 6.10
C THR A 34 -4.30 -0.97 7.07
N ARG A 35 -3.97 -0.98 8.35
CA ARG A 35 -4.81 -0.42 9.39
C ARG A 35 -4.41 1.02 9.65
N ARG A 36 -5.35 1.97 9.50
CA ARG A 36 -5.11 3.39 9.80
C ARG A 36 -5.03 3.64 11.30
N VAL A 37 -3.99 4.35 11.74
CA VAL A 37 -3.78 4.80 13.11
C VAL A 37 -3.51 6.30 13.09
N GLY A 38 -4.41 7.10 13.65
CA GLY A 38 -4.21 8.55 13.78
C GLY A 38 -3.16 8.86 14.84
N VAL A 39 -2.35 9.90 14.60
CA VAL A 39 -1.33 10.37 15.54
C VAL A 39 -1.43 11.88 15.69
N ASP A 40 -1.81 12.33 16.91
CA ASP A 40 -2.08 13.75 17.15
C ASP A 40 -0.82 14.59 17.40
N LYS A 41 0.24 14.01 17.97
CA LYS A 41 1.45 14.74 18.39
C LYS A 41 2.72 13.93 18.15
N GLY A 42 3.85 14.64 18.00
CA GLY A 42 5.18 14.05 17.84
C GLY A 42 5.61 13.87 16.38
N ASN A 43 6.92 13.76 16.18
CA ASN A 43 7.53 13.48 14.87
C ASN A 43 7.91 12.00 14.73
N VAL A 44 7.72 11.24 15.78
CA VAL A 44 8.08 9.83 15.86
C VAL A 44 6.99 9.10 16.62
N ARG A 45 6.63 7.91 16.18
CA ARG A 45 5.76 6.98 16.88
C ARG A 45 6.59 5.81 17.37
N GLU A 46 6.51 5.55 18.66
CA GLU A 46 7.09 4.36 19.27
C GLU A 46 6.02 3.30 19.46
N TYR A 47 6.37 2.06 19.17
CA TYR A 47 5.54 0.91 19.52
C TYR A 47 6.43 -0.24 19.99
N ASN A 48 5.88 -1.03 20.89
CA ASN A 48 6.54 -2.22 21.38
C ASN A 48 6.03 -3.42 20.58
N LYS A 49 6.94 -4.17 20.01
CA LYS A 49 6.67 -5.45 19.35
C LYS A 49 7.12 -6.56 20.30
N MET A 50 6.24 -7.49 20.57
CA MET A 50 6.63 -8.70 21.31
C MET A 50 7.63 -9.49 20.45
N THR A 51 8.75 -9.87 21.04
CA THR A 51 9.73 -10.72 20.40
C THR A 51 9.12 -12.09 20.20
N GLU A 52 8.86 -12.47 18.96
CA GLU A 52 8.12 -13.71 18.62
C GLU A 52 9.02 -14.94 18.60
N THR A 53 10.09 -14.96 19.40
CA THR A 53 11.06 -16.06 19.39
C THR A 53 10.44 -17.35 19.93
N GLU A 54 9.58 -17.24 20.94
CA GLU A 54 8.83 -18.37 21.47
C GLU A 54 7.41 -17.93 21.81
N PRO A 55 6.38 -18.58 21.26
CA PRO A 55 5.00 -18.30 21.65
C PRO A 55 4.77 -18.74 23.09
N ILE A 56 4.02 -17.96 23.85
CA ILE A 56 3.57 -18.36 25.19
C ILE A 56 2.87 -19.70 25.08
N SER A 57 3.38 -20.71 25.76
CA SER A 57 2.81 -22.06 25.75
C SER A 57 2.01 -22.31 27.02
N LEU A 58 0.82 -22.89 26.86
CA LEU A 58 0.05 -23.37 27.99
C LEU A 58 0.41 -24.85 28.24
N THR A 59 1.04 -25.11 29.38
CA THR A 59 1.37 -26.48 29.79
C THR A 59 0.33 -26.99 30.80
N GLN A 60 0.03 -28.30 30.72
CA GLN A 60 -0.83 -28.93 31.72
C GLN A 60 -0.03 -29.14 33.01
N VAL A 61 -0.49 -28.51 34.08
CA VAL A 61 0.17 -28.57 35.39
C VAL A 61 -0.57 -29.54 36.27
N SER A 62 0.17 -30.45 36.92
CA SER A 62 -0.36 -31.40 37.89
C SER A 62 -0.80 -30.68 39.20
N GLU A 63 -1.73 -31.28 39.92
CA GLU A 63 -2.19 -30.73 41.20
C GLU A 63 -1.02 -30.53 42.17
N GLY A 64 -0.82 -29.26 42.58
CA GLY A 64 0.27 -28.89 43.52
C GLY A 64 1.63 -28.57 42.84
N ALA A 65 1.73 -28.59 41.51
CA ALA A 65 2.93 -28.14 40.84
C ALA A 65 2.88 -26.63 40.53
N GLU A 66 4.03 -26.00 40.41
CA GLU A 66 4.13 -24.58 40.04
C GLU A 66 3.91 -24.41 38.53
N PHE A 67 3.33 -23.27 38.12
CA PHE A 67 3.22 -22.89 36.71
C PHE A 67 4.60 -22.47 36.20
N ASP A 68 4.90 -22.88 34.96
CA ASP A 68 6.08 -22.37 34.27
C ASP A 68 5.91 -20.86 34.03
N SER A 69 6.94 -20.09 34.30
CA SER A 69 6.92 -18.64 34.06
C SER A 69 7.63 -18.33 32.75
N ASP A 70 6.88 -17.99 31.72
CA ASP A 70 7.42 -17.47 30.48
C ASP A 70 7.75 -15.99 30.61
N VAL A 71 8.96 -15.60 30.20
CA VAL A 71 9.37 -14.20 30.16
C VAL A 71 9.05 -13.65 28.78
N VAL A 72 8.12 -12.70 28.70
CA VAL A 72 7.79 -12.04 27.44
C VAL A 72 8.70 -10.83 27.26
N GLU A 73 9.50 -10.84 26.22
CA GLU A 73 10.36 -9.74 25.81
C GLU A 73 9.67 -8.86 24.79
N PHE A 74 9.89 -7.54 24.92
CA PHE A 74 9.37 -6.54 23.99
C PHE A 74 10.50 -5.73 23.39
N ASP A 75 10.55 -5.72 22.08
CA ASP A 75 11.43 -4.84 21.32
C ASP A 75 10.74 -3.51 21.06
N ARG A 76 11.49 -2.42 21.24
CA ARG A 76 11.01 -1.08 20.95
C ARG A 76 11.33 -0.68 19.52
N TYR A 77 10.31 -0.42 18.74
CA TYR A 77 10.41 0.07 17.37
C TYR A 77 10.02 1.55 17.29
N VAL A 78 10.71 2.27 16.43
CA VAL A 78 10.54 3.71 16.25
C VAL A 78 10.22 3.97 14.79
N VAL A 79 9.10 4.63 14.54
CA VAL A 79 8.67 5.05 13.20
C VAL A 79 8.74 6.57 13.12
N ALA A 80 9.60 7.08 12.23
CA ALA A 80 9.68 8.49 11.93
C ALA A 80 8.64 8.87 10.86
N PHE A 81 8.10 10.08 10.94
CA PHE A 81 7.18 10.61 9.94
C PHE A 81 7.96 11.39 8.90
N ASP A 82 7.79 10.99 7.64
CA ASP A 82 8.31 11.71 6.51
C ASP A 82 7.30 12.76 6.03
N GLU A 83 7.80 13.93 5.68
CA GLU A 83 7.03 14.96 5.02
C GLU A 83 7.26 14.86 3.52
N ILE A 84 6.18 14.66 2.78
CA ILE A 84 6.20 14.50 1.35
C ILE A 84 5.36 15.61 0.74
N GLY A 85 5.92 16.31 -0.22
CA GLY A 85 5.23 17.41 -0.86
C GLY A 85 5.77 17.74 -2.23
N THR A 86 5.03 18.58 -2.92
CA THR A 86 5.39 19.15 -4.21
C THR A 86 4.91 20.59 -4.28
N ALA A 87 5.59 21.41 -5.08
CA ALA A 87 5.27 22.81 -5.25
C ALA A 87 5.36 23.22 -6.74
N PRO A 88 4.44 22.73 -7.58
CA PRO A 88 4.41 23.16 -8.97
C PRO A 88 4.08 24.65 -9.08
N ARG A 89 4.73 25.30 -10.05
CA ARG A 89 4.61 26.73 -10.31
C ARG A 89 3.91 26.99 -11.61
N ILE A 90 2.91 27.91 -11.59
CA ILE A 90 2.21 28.35 -12.78
C ILE A 90 2.36 29.86 -12.93
N SER A 91 2.66 30.31 -14.15
CA SER A 91 2.64 31.74 -14.49
C SER A 91 1.21 32.28 -14.53
N LYS A 92 0.97 33.44 -13.90
CA LYS A 92 -0.34 34.12 -13.96
C LYS A 92 -0.75 34.45 -15.40
N ARG A 93 0.21 34.82 -16.24
CA ARG A 93 -0.05 35.05 -17.67
C ARG A 93 -0.59 33.80 -18.35
N TYR A 94 -0.05 32.63 -18.02
CA TYR A 94 -0.50 31.38 -18.62
C TYR A 94 -1.93 31.02 -18.18
N ILE A 95 -2.32 31.36 -16.96
CA ILE A 95 -3.70 31.20 -16.47
C ILE A 95 -4.66 32.18 -17.18
N GLU A 96 -4.21 33.43 -17.39
CA GLU A 96 -5.00 34.50 -18.04
C GLU A 96 -5.25 34.21 -19.53
N ASP A 97 -4.25 33.64 -20.23
CA ASP A 97 -4.29 33.41 -21.68
C ASP A 97 -4.82 32.01 -22.06
N ALA A 98 -5.06 31.10 -21.08
CA ALA A 98 -5.43 29.71 -21.35
C ALA A 98 -6.90 29.57 -21.71
N GLU A 99 -7.19 28.86 -22.80
CA GLU A 99 -8.52 28.39 -23.16
C GLU A 99 -9.01 27.20 -22.34
N TRP A 100 -8.12 26.54 -21.60
CA TRP A 100 -8.36 25.32 -20.85
C TRP A 100 -8.14 25.56 -19.36
N ASP A 101 -8.81 24.78 -18.54
CA ASP A 101 -8.57 24.81 -17.08
C ASP A 101 -7.27 24.06 -16.72
N ILE A 102 -6.16 24.73 -16.98
CA ILE A 102 -4.80 24.21 -16.71
C ILE A 102 -4.59 23.95 -15.22
N VAL A 103 -5.23 24.76 -14.37
CA VAL A 103 -5.15 24.59 -12.92
C VAL A 103 -5.77 23.26 -12.53
N GLN A 104 -6.93 22.92 -13.07
CA GLN A 104 -7.58 21.64 -12.79
C GLN A 104 -6.71 20.45 -13.22
N ILE A 105 -6.17 20.49 -14.43
CA ILE A 105 -5.27 19.42 -14.94
C ILE A 105 -4.07 19.24 -14.00
N MET A 106 -3.50 20.35 -13.55
CA MET A 106 -2.36 20.27 -12.63
C MET A 106 -2.74 19.69 -11.26
N LEU A 107 -3.93 20.02 -10.73
CA LEU A 107 -4.41 19.44 -9.47
C LEU A 107 -4.65 17.93 -9.59
N GLU A 108 -5.15 17.47 -10.72
CA GLU A 108 -5.32 16.05 -11.03
C GLU A 108 -3.96 15.31 -11.07
N GLU A 109 -2.95 15.93 -11.70
CA GLU A 109 -1.59 15.37 -11.72
C GLU A 109 -0.93 15.34 -10.34
N ILE A 110 -1.14 16.36 -9.51
CA ILE A 110 -0.68 16.36 -8.11
C ILE A 110 -1.32 15.21 -7.33
N GLY A 111 -2.64 15.04 -7.44
CA GLY A 111 -3.38 13.94 -6.80
C GLY A 111 -2.85 12.57 -7.24
N PHE A 112 -2.59 12.41 -8.54
CA PHE A 112 -2.01 11.18 -9.08
C PHE A 112 -0.60 10.92 -8.53
N ALA A 113 0.27 11.93 -8.53
CA ALA A 113 1.63 11.81 -8.02
C ALA A 113 1.67 11.48 -6.52
N ALA A 114 0.78 12.10 -5.72
CA ALA A 114 0.64 11.84 -4.30
C ALA A 114 0.20 10.40 -4.02
N ALA A 115 -0.83 9.90 -4.73
CA ALA A 115 -1.30 8.53 -4.62
C ALA A 115 -0.20 7.53 -4.96
N LYS A 116 0.48 7.74 -6.09
CA LYS A 116 1.56 6.88 -6.56
C LYS A 116 2.73 6.82 -5.58
N LYS A 117 3.11 7.95 -4.99
CA LYS A 117 4.16 8.00 -3.98
C LYS A 117 3.75 7.24 -2.72
N ALA A 118 2.56 7.49 -2.18
CA ALA A 118 2.07 6.81 -0.99
C ALA A 118 1.95 5.28 -1.19
N ASN A 119 1.42 4.84 -2.33
CA ASN A 119 1.34 3.43 -2.66
C ASN A 119 2.72 2.76 -2.70
N ARG A 120 3.70 3.42 -3.34
CA ARG A 120 5.06 2.89 -3.43
C ARG A 120 5.73 2.79 -2.09
N ASP A 121 5.63 3.81 -1.25
CA ASP A 121 6.20 3.79 0.10
C ASP A 121 5.58 2.68 0.95
N CYS A 122 4.27 2.46 0.79
CA CYS A 122 3.56 1.36 1.43
C CYS A 122 4.10 0.00 0.97
N LEU A 123 4.21 -0.21 -0.34
CA LEU A 123 4.67 -1.48 -0.91
C LEU A 123 6.15 -1.75 -0.62
N GLU A 124 6.99 -0.71 -0.61
CA GLU A 124 8.40 -0.82 -0.25
C GLU A 124 8.58 -1.21 1.22
N THR A 125 7.82 -0.56 2.12
CA THR A 125 7.80 -0.91 3.54
C THR A 125 7.32 -2.35 3.74
N LEU A 126 6.26 -2.77 3.03
CA LEU A 126 5.77 -4.14 3.06
C LEU A 126 6.86 -5.12 2.61
N ARG A 127 7.50 -4.84 1.47
CA ARG A 127 8.56 -5.69 0.91
C ARG A 127 9.75 -5.81 1.87
N ALA A 128 10.17 -4.69 2.48
CA ALA A 128 11.26 -4.68 3.44
C ALA A 128 10.92 -5.42 4.75
N GLY A 129 9.65 -5.48 5.09
CA GLY A 129 9.16 -6.15 6.30
C GLY A 129 8.90 -7.64 6.15
N VAL A 130 9.00 -8.22 4.92
CA VAL A 130 8.86 -9.67 4.73
C VAL A 130 10.10 -10.38 5.27
N PRO A 131 9.98 -11.33 6.21
CA PRO A 131 11.11 -12.09 6.71
C PRO A 131 11.65 -13.01 5.61
N THR A 132 12.96 -12.97 5.42
CA THR A 132 13.72 -13.80 4.46
C THR A 132 14.62 -14.82 5.14
N SER A 133 14.52 -14.89 6.46
CA SER A 133 15.25 -15.86 7.31
C SER A 133 14.33 -16.31 8.42
N SER A 134 14.54 -17.46 8.96
CA SER A 134 13.69 -18.22 9.91
C SER A 134 12.79 -17.36 10.82
N PRO A 135 11.46 -17.36 10.62
CA PRO A 135 10.73 -18.06 9.55
C PRO A 135 10.91 -17.38 8.20
N ASP A 136 11.16 -18.15 7.15
CA ASP A 136 11.28 -17.64 5.79
C ASP A 136 9.89 -17.56 5.12
N ASN A 137 9.43 -16.35 4.89
CA ASN A 137 8.18 -16.07 4.17
C ASN A 137 8.42 -15.64 2.72
N SER A 138 9.64 -15.82 2.23
CA SER A 138 9.99 -15.61 0.83
C SER A 138 10.00 -16.95 0.08
N VAL A 139 9.18 -17.06 -0.94
CA VAL A 139 9.05 -18.26 -1.77
C VAL A 139 9.46 -17.92 -3.19
N ALA A 140 10.26 -18.77 -3.84
CA ALA A 140 10.49 -18.63 -5.28
C ALA A 140 9.33 -19.26 -6.04
N ALA A 141 8.89 -18.64 -7.13
CA ALA A 141 7.89 -19.23 -8.03
C ALA A 141 8.39 -20.57 -8.57
N THR A 142 7.48 -21.50 -8.83
CA THR A 142 7.78 -22.82 -9.37
C THR A 142 8.52 -22.73 -10.70
N ALA A 143 8.11 -21.79 -11.54
CA ALA A 143 8.75 -21.37 -12.78
C ALA A 143 8.25 -19.96 -13.14
N LEU A 144 8.92 -19.27 -14.06
CA LEU A 144 8.39 -18.02 -14.61
C LEU A 144 6.98 -18.27 -15.18
N TRP A 145 6.02 -17.46 -14.82
CA TRP A 145 4.61 -17.64 -15.23
C TRP A 145 4.39 -17.57 -16.75
N SER A 146 5.37 -17.09 -17.50
CA SER A 146 5.40 -17.18 -18.96
C SER A 146 5.78 -18.57 -19.49
N ALA A 147 6.32 -19.46 -18.66
CA ALA A 147 6.75 -20.79 -19.03
C ALA A 147 5.60 -21.81 -18.96
N ALA A 148 5.67 -22.83 -19.82
CA ALA A 148 4.65 -23.89 -19.86
C ALA A 148 4.58 -24.75 -18.58
N ALA A 149 5.63 -24.77 -17.76
CA ALA A 149 5.70 -25.50 -16.49
C ALA A 149 5.26 -24.65 -15.28
N ALA A 150 4.79 -23.44 -15.49
CA ALA A 150 4.35 -22.55 -14.44
C ALA A 150 3.02 -23.02 -13.84
N ASP A 151 2.90 -22.86 -12.52
CA ASP A 151 1.66 -23.09 -11.78
C ASP A 151 1.35 -21.87 -10.88
N PRO A 152 0.74 -20.82 -11.45
CA PRO A 152 0.44 -19.59 -10.72
C PRO A 152 -0.42 -19.82 -9.47
N LEU A 153 -1.37 -20.76 -9.54
CA LEU A 153 -2.25 -21.08 -8.42
C LEU A 153 -1.51 -21.69 -7.24
N ARG A 154 -0.58 -22.59 -7.55
CA ARG A 154 0.28 -23.23 -6.55
C ARG A 154 1.18 -22.20 -5.88
N ASP A 155 1.77 -21.29 -6.64
CA ASP A 155 2.68 -20.27 -6.12
C ASP A 155 1.94 -19.32 -5.16
N VAL A 156 0.73 -18.87 -5.51
CA VAL A 156 -0.12 -18.09 -4.61
C VAL A 156 -0.52 -18.87 -3.37
N SER A 157 -0.91 -20.14 -3.53
CA SER A 157 -1.26 -21.02 -2.41
C SER A 157 -0.10 -21.21 -1.45
N SER A 158 1.12 -21.43 -1.98
CA SER A 158 2.33 -21.59 -1.16
C SER A 158 2.67 -20.34 -0.35
N GLY A 159 2.44 -19.15 -0.93
CA GLY A 159 2.59 -17.89 -0.20
C GLY A 159 1.58 -17.75 0.94
N LEU A 160 0.30 -18.07 0.69
CA LEU A 160 -0.74 -18.04 1.71
C LEU A 160 -0.50 -19.06 2.83
N GLU A 161 -0.04 -20.26 2.49
CA GLU A 161 0.33 -21.30 3.45
C GLU A 161 1.37 -20.80 4.46
N ARG A 162 2.33 -19.94 4.04
CA ARG A 162 3.33 -19.37 4.96
C ARG A 162 2.69 -18.52 6.06
N ILE A 163 1.68 -17.73 5.74
CA ILE A 163 0.95 -16.94 6.73
C ILE A 163 0.08 -17.83 7.63
N GLU A 164 -0.63 -18.79 7.03
CA GLU A 164 -1.54 -19.70 7.75
C GLU A 164 -0.79 -20.60 8.73
N SER A 165 0.35 -21.13 8.32
CA SER A 165 1.20 -21.96 9.19
C SER A 165 1.73 -21.23 10.42
N GLN A 166 1.70 -19.90 10.42
CA GLN A 166 2.10 -19.05 11.54
C GLN A 166 0.90 -18.52 12.34
N ASN A 167 -0.27 -19.17 12.24
CA ASN A 167 -1.52 -18.82 12.93
C ASN A 167 -2.14 -17.47 12.56
N TYR A 168 -1.86 -16.96 11.33
CA TYR A 168 -2.55 -15.81 10.74
C TYR A 168 -3.55 -16.22 9.67
N ASP A 169 -4.30 -17.30 9.95
CA ASP A 169 -5.32 -17.87 9.07
C ASP A 169 -6.60 -17.04 9.01
N SER A 170 -6.93 -16.31 10.09
CA SER A 170 -8.10 -15.44 10.19
C SER A 170 -7.81 -14.03 9.68
N GLY A 171 -8.84 -13.32 9.18
CA GLY A 171 -8.73 -11.95 8.73
C GLY A 171 -8.65 -11.80 7.20
N ARG A 172 -8.51 -10.54 6.76
CA ARG A 172 -8.49 -10.19 5.34
C ARG A 172 -7.10 -10.46 4.75
N LYS A 173 -6.98 -11.52 3.97
CA LYS A 173 -5.76 -11.79 3.20
C LYS A 173 -5.80 -11.02 1.89
N THR A 174 -4.71 -10.39 1.53
CA THR A 174 -4.59 -9.64 0.29
C THR A 174 -3.30 -10.00 -0.42
N VAL A 175 -3.40 -10.25 -1.71
CA VAL A 175 -2.29 -10.55 -2.60
C VAL A 175 -2.16 -9.42 -3.61
N ILE A 176 -0.97 -8.87 -3.73
CA ILE A 176 -0.68 -7.70 -4.57
C ILE A 176 0.26 -8.15 -5.68
N MET A 177 -0.10 -7.87 -6.92
CA MET A 177 0.69 -8.26 -8.08
C MET A 177 0.67 -7.21 -9.18
N HIS A 178 1.65 -7.29 -10.07
CA HIS A 178 1.69 -6.47 -11.27
C HIS A 178 0.60 -6.91 -12.27
N PRO A 179 -0.01 -6.00 -13.07
CA PRO A 179 -1.02 -6.36 -14.07
C PRO A 179 -0.58 -7.45 -15.06
N GLU A 180 0.72 -7.51 -15.38
CA GLU A 180 1.30 -8.55 -16.22
C GLU A 180 1.20 -9.93 -15.55
N ALA A 181 1.60 -10.04 -14.28
CA ALA A 181 1.44 -11.28 -13.52
C ALA A 181 -0.05 -11.67 -13.39
N PHE A 182 -0.91 -10.70 -13.15
CA PHE A 182 -2.35 -10.91 -13.10
C PHE A 182 -2.92 -11.44 -14.43
N SER A 183 -2.36 -11.04 -15.56
CA SER A 183 -2.79 -11.56 -16.87
C SER A 183 -2.51 -13.05 -17.02
N TYR A 184 -1.35 -13.53 -16.55
CA TYR A 184 -1.03 -14.97 -16.56
C TYR A 184 -1.96 -15.76 -15.62
N LEU A 185 -2.26 -15.22 -14.44
CA LEU A 185 -3.21 -15.85 -13.53
C LEU A 185 -4.60 -15.98 -14.16
N ARG A 186 -5.08 -14.97 -14.87
CA ARG A 186 -6.39 -15.01 -15.57
C ARG A 186 -6.42 -16.01 -16.72
N LEU A 187 -5.28 -16.26 -17.36
CA LEU A 187 -5.17 -17.21 -18.47
C LEU A 187 -4.98 -18.66 -18.00
N ASP A 188 -4.81 -18.89 -16.68
CA ASP A 188 -4.65 -20.25 -16.14
C ASP A 188 -5.85 -21.12 -16.53
N PRO A 189 -5.61 -22.32 -17.12
CA PRO A 189 -6.68 -23.21 -17.55
C PRO A 189 -7.61 -23.66 -16.41
N ASN A 190 -7.12 -23.75 -15.20
CA ASN A 190 -7.92 -24.15 -14.05
C ASN A 190 -8.91 -23.05 -13.66
N ILE A 191 -8.48 -21.79 -13.69
CA ILE A 191 -9.37 -20.64 -13.43
C ILE A 191 -10.38 -20.49 -14.57
N SER A 192 -9.95 -20.57 -15.82
CA SER A 192 -10.85 -20.45 -16.96
C SER A 192 -11.89 -21.59 -17.03
N ARG A 193 -11.56 -22.80 -16.60
CA ARG A 193 -12.52 -23.91 -16.48
C ARG A 193 -13.57 -23.66 -15.39
N VAL A 194 -13.17 -23.20 -14.22
CA VAL A 194 -14.11 -22.86 -13.14
C VAL A 194 -15.04 -21.73 -13.57
N MET A 195 -14.57 -20.76 -14.31
CA MET A 195 -15.39 -19.68 -14.87
C MET A 195 -16.47 -20.18 -15.85
N ASN A 196 -16.22 -21.28 -16.57
CA ASN A 196 -17.21 -21.87 -17.48
C ASN A 196 -18.36 -22.60 -16.76
N TYR A 197 -18.15 -23.00 -15.50
CA TYR A 197 -19.13 -23.76 -14.72
C TYR A 197 -19.82 -22.95 -13.61
N GLY A 198 -19.34 -21.75 -13.29
CA GLY A 198 -19.85 -20.90 -12.22
C GLY A 198 -20.14 -19.48 -12.66
N ASP A 199 -20.51 -18.65 -11.72
CA ASP A 199 -20.78 -17.23 -11.93
C ASP A 199 -19.62 -16.52 -12.62
N ALA A 200 -19.81 -16.15 -13.88
CA ALA A 200 -18.80 -15.58 -14.76
C ALA A 200 -18.44 -14.10 -14.41
N THR A 201 -18.34 -13.78 -13.13
CA THR A 201 -18.13 -12.43 -12.60
C THR A 201 -16.82 -11.80 -13.10
N VAL A 202 -15.76 -12.60 -13.27
CA VAL A 202 -14.47 -12.07 -13.75
C VAL A 202 -14.52 -11.61 -15.19
N LEU A 203 -15.27 -12.32 -16.06
CA LEU A 203 -15.43 -11.92 -17.45
C LEU A 203 -16.38 -10.73 -17.62
N LYS A 204 -17.38 -10.60 -16.73
CA LYS A 204 -18.37 -9.53 -16.80
C LYS A 204 -17.89 -8.23 -16.17
N ASP A 205 -17.27 -8.30 -14.99
CA ASP A 205 -17.00 -7.12 -14.17
C ASP A 205 -15.53 -6.67 -14.19
N ASN A 206 -14.64 -7.41 -14.87
CA ASN A 206 -13.18 -7.20 -14.86
C ASN A 206 -12.59 -7.03 -13.44
N LYS A 207 -13.31 -7.53 -12.44
CA LYS A 207 -12.85 -7.53 -11.06
C LYS A 207 -11.93 -8.71 -10.82
N PRO A 208 -10.82 -8.50 -10.09
CA PRO A 208 -9.94 -9.61 -9.72
C PRO A 208 -10.74 -10.63 -8.89
N PRO A 209 -10.61 -11.93 -9.19
CA PRO A 209 -11.29 -12.97 -8.44
C PRO A 209 -10.76 -13.00 -6.99
N LYS A 210 -11.62 -13.39 -6.05
CA LYS A 210 -11.14 -13.89 -4.77
C LYS A 210 -10.54 -15.27 -5.00
N LEU A 211 -9.30 -15.45 -4.59
CA LEU A 211 -8.59 -16.70 -4.68
C LEU A 211 -8.21 -17.16 -3.28
N TYR A 212 -8.63 -18.38 -2.89
CA TYR A 212 -8.37 -18.92 -1.53
C TYR A 212 -8.77 -17.95 -0.41
N ASP A 213 -9.95 -17.34 -0.54
CA ASP A 213 -10.46 -16.29 0.37
C ASP A 213 -9.56 -15.03 0.52
N SER A 214 -8.62 -14.87 -0.41
CA SER A 214 -7.78 -13.67 -0.49
C SER A 214 -8.28 -12.71 -1.55
N ASN A 215 -8.14 -11.40 -1.28
CA ASN A 215 -8.37 -10.35 -2.26
C ASN A 215 -7.13 -10.19 -3.15
N ILE A 216 -7.33 -10.05 -4.45
CA ILE A 216 -6.23 -9.79 -5.38
C ILE A 216 -6.26 -8.31 -5.77
N LEU A 217 -5.17 -7.61 -5.53
CA LEU A 217 -4.94 -6.25 -5.97
C LEU A 217 -3.92 -6.23 -7.10
N SER A 218 -4.31 -5.64 -8.22
CA SER A 218 -3.40 -5.43 -9.36
C SER A 218 -2.96 -3.98 -9.41
N THR A 219 -1.65 -3.73 -9.37
CA THR A 219 -1.11 -2.37 -9.39
C THR A 219 0.18 -2.28 -10.20
N THR A 220 0.33 -1.20 -10.95
CA THR A 220 1.56 -0.86 -11.66
C THR A 220 2.63 -0.28 -10.73
N ASP A 221 2.27 0.06 -9.48
CA ASP A 221 3.19 0.63 -8.51
C ASP A 221 4.25 -0.39 -8.03
N LEU A 222 4.07 -1.67 -8.32
CA LEU A 222 5.09 -2.72 -8.15
C LEU A 222 6.23 -2.65 -9.19
N SER A 223 6.10 -1.84 -10.25
CA SER A 223 7.16 -1.70 -11.23
C SER A 223 8.39 -1.01 -10.64
N THR A 224 9.59 -1.47 -11.04
CA THR A 224 10.85 -0.79 -10.73
C THR A 224 10.83 0.65 -11.22
N HIS A 225 11.20 1.58 -10.35
CA HIS A 225 11.34 2.99 -10.68
C HIS A 225 12.62 3.52 -10.03
N THR A 226 13.18 4.57 -10.61
CA THR A 226 14.38 5.24 -10.06
C THR A 226 14.14 5.63 -8.60
N GLY A 227 14.88 5.06 -7.66
CA GLY A 227 14.71 5.25 -6.22
C GLY A 227 13.97 4.14 -5.48
N TYR A 228 13.37 3.16 -6.19
CA TYR A 228 12.66 2.01 -5.62
C TYR A 228 13.22 0.71 -6.19
N ALA A 229 14.50 0.46 -5.94
CA ALA A 229 15.18 -0.71 -6.47
C ALA A 229 14.75 -2.03 -5.80
N SER A 230 14.14 -1.98 -4.63
CA SER A 230 13.71 -3.14 -3.86
C SER A 230 12.39 -3.74 -4.34
N ILE A 231 11.57 -2.98 -5.09
CA ILE A 231 10.28 -3.44 -5.61
C ILE A 231 10.42 -3.71 -7.11
N ALA A 232 10.01 -4.87 -7.56
CA ALA A 232 10.02 -5.23 -8.97
C ALA A 232 8.69 -5.88 -9.39
N LYS A 233 8.32 -5.69 -10.66
CA LYS A 233 7.15 -6.35 -11.25
C LYS A 233 7.23 -7.89 -11.21
N THR A 234 8.44 -8.41 -11.03
CA THR A 234 8.72 -9.85 -10.92
C THR A 234 8.27 -10.46 -9.61
N MET A 235 7.82 -9.65 -8.65
CA MET A 235 7.41 -10.08 -7.32
C MET A 235 5.90 -10.02 -7.15
N LEU A 236 5.39 -10.94 -6.34
CA LEU A 236 4.08 -10.93 -5.75
C LEU A 236 4.26 -10.71 -4.25
N LEU A 237 3.51 -9.78 -3.69
CA LEU A 237 3.49 -9.50 -2.26
C LEU A 237 2.15 -9.91 -1.68
N GLY A 238 2.16 -10.44 -0.48
CA GLY A 238 0.93 -10.77 0.21
C GLY A 238 1.02 -10.48 1.69
N LEU A 239 -0.12 -10.22 2.29
CA LEU A 239 -0.22 -9.92 3.71
C LEU A 239 -1.61 -10.24 4.25
N ASN A 240 -1.68 -10.40 5.58
CA ASN A 240 -2.93 -10.31 6.31
C ASN A 240 -3.18 -8.84 6.68
N ALA A 241 -4.11 -8.18 5.99
CA ALA A 241 -4.35 -6.74 6.10
C ALA A 241 -4.80 -6.29 7.50
N ASP A 242 -5.36 -7.18 8.32
CA ASP A 242 -5.84 -6.83 9.66
C ASP A 242 -4.71 -6.82 10.70
N PHE A 243 -3.62 -7.53 10.45
CA PHE A 243 -2.55 -7.73 11.45
C PHE A 243 -1.17 -7.23 11.01
N ALA A 244 -0.86 -7.27 9.71
CA ALA A 244 0.50 -7.12 9.23
C ALA A 244 1.04 -5.69 9.34
N MET A 245 0.28 -4.70 8.89
CA MET A 245 0.81 -3.37 8.63
C MET A 245 -0.10 -2.24 9.10
N ASN A 246 0.52 -1.20 9.69
CA ASN A 246 -0.17 0.02 10.08
C ASN A 246 0.23 1.19 9.16
N TYR A 247 -0.74 2.04 8.88
CA TYR A 247 -0.58 3.36 8.30
C TYR A 247 -0.77 4.40 9.39
N TYR A 248 0.27 5.17 9.67
CA TYR A 248 0.26 6.26 10.63
C TYR A 248 0.11 7.57 9.88
N GLU A 249 -0.99 8.26 10.10
CA GLU A 249 -1.26 9.56 9.50
C GLU A 249 -1.05 10.66 10.55
N ARG A 250 -0.06 11.50 10.30
CA ARG A 250 0.24 12.66 11.14
C ARG A 250 -0.47 13.91 10.64
N GLN A 251 -0.46 14.10 9.33
CA GLN A 251 -1.09 15.22 8.67
C GLN A 251 -1.66 14.76 7.34
N PRO A 252 -2.98 14.90 7.15
CA PRO A 252 -3.58 14.62 5.86
C PRO A 252 -3.04 15.59 4.80
N LEU A 253 -3.28 15.28 3.55
CA LEU A 253 -2.90 16.13 2.44
C LEU A 253 -3.49 17.54 2.63
N LYS A 254 -2.63 18.54 2.58
CA LYS A 254 -2.96 19.97 2.63
C LYS A 254 -2.31 20.71 1.49
N THR A 255 -2.99 21.72 1.01
CA THR A 255 -2.50 22.59 -0.06
C THR A 255 -2.47 24.02 0.40
N GLU A 256 -1.41 24.72 0.06
CA GLU A 256 -1.22 26.14 0.29
C GLU A 256 -0.85 26.84 -1.02
N GLN A 257 -1.45 27.97 -1.26
CA GLN A 257 -1.11 28.82 -2.40
C GLN A 257 -0.15 29.93 -1.97
N VAL A 258 0.95 30.04 -2.68
CA VAL A 258 1.97 31.06 -2.46
C VAL A 258 2.11 31.91 -3.70
N ASP A 259 1.81 33.20 -3.59
CA ASP A 259 1.98 34.17 -4.68
C ASP A 259 3.44 34.60 -4.77
N VAL A 260 4.08 34.32 -5.90
CA VAL A 260 5.46 34.70 -6.17
C VAL A 260 5.49 35.93 -7.03
N ALA A 261 5.43 37.09 -6.38
CA ALA A 261 5.33 38.39 -7.04
C ALA A 261 6.46 38.67 -8.04
N LYS A 262 7.70 38.26 -7.75
CA LYS A 262 8.85 38.47 -8.63
C LYS A 262 8.73 37.82 -10.01
N SER A 263 8.09 36.66 -10.09
CA SER A 263 7.91 35.88 -11.32
C SER A 263 6.50 35.96 -11.88
N ARG A 264 5.59 36.74 -11.26
CA ARG A 264 4.16 36.75 -11.60
C ARG A 264 3.60 35.32 -11.74
N ALA A 265 3.89 34.48 -10.74
CA ALA A 265 3.50 33.10 -10.70
C ALA A 265 2.80 32.75 -9.40
N ILE A 266 2.08 31.63 -9.40
CA ILE A 266 1.46 31.05 -8.22
C ILE A 266 2.12 29.67 -8.02
N ASP A 267 2.59 29.41 -6.81
CA ASP A 267 3.06 28.10 -6.38
C ASP A 267 1.93 27.42 -5.61
N ILE A 268 1.59 26.20 -5.99
CA ILE A 268 0.63 25.35 -5.27
C ILE A 268 1.44 24.35 -4.47
N VAL A 269 1.67 24.68 -3.19
CA VAL A 269 2.44 23.82 -2.28
C VAL A 269 1.50 22.81 -1.67
N THR A 270 1.67 21.54 -2.04
CA THR A 270 0.88 20.43 -1.50
C THR A 270 1.80 19.53 -0.70
N TYR A 271 1.41 19.21 0.53
CA TYR A 271 2.20 18.37 1.42
C TYR A 271 1.32 17.49 2.30
N MET A 272 1.88 16.36 2.73
CA MET A 272 1.30 15.41 3.67
C MET A 272 2.40 14.77 4.52
N ARG A 273 2.04 14.28 5.72
CA ARG A 273 2.98 13.61 6.63
C ARG A 273 2.39 12.29 7.08
N TYR A 274 3.07 11.21 6.73
CA TYR A 274 2.66 9.86 7.08
C TYR A 274 3.87 8.94 7.32
N ALA A 275 3.58 7.76 7.80
CA ALA A 275 4.55 6.68 7.88
C ALA A 275 3.84 5.32 7.77
N PHE A 276 4.52 4.35 7.24
CA PHE A 276 4.10 2.97 7.21
C PHE A 276 5.01 2.13 8.12
N ALA A 277 4.45 1.13 8.78
CA ALA A 277 5.24 0.18 9.54
C ALA A 277 4.62 -1.21 9.51
N VAL A 278 5.45 -2.21 9.31
CA VAL A 278 5.08 -3.62 9.44
C VAL A 278 5.18 -3.98 10.93
N ILE A 279 4.02 -4.28 11.51
CA ILE A 279 3.91 -4.62 12.94
C ILE A 279 4.15 -6.11 13.17
N ARG A 280 3.62 -6.94 12.26
CA ARG A 280 3.78 -8.40 12.30
C ARG A 280 4.31 -8.88 10.98
N ASP A 281 5.60 -9.11 10.92
CA ASP A 281 6.33 -9.57 9.75
C ASP A 281 5.90 -10.98 9.32
N ARG A 282 5.61 -11.86 10.28
CA ARG A 282 5.10 -13.22 10.01
C ARG A 282 3.74 -13.25 9.32
N ALA A 283 2.97 -12.15 9.37
CA ALA A 283 1.71 -12.00 8.65
C ALA A 283 1.90 -11.48 7.22
N THR A 284 3.11 -11.51 6.67
CA THR A 284 3.47 -11.07 5.32
C THR A 284 4.20 -12.17 4.57
N PHE A 285 4.11 -12.18 3.24
CA PHE A 285 4.91 -13.06 2.39
C PHE A 285 5.25 -12.39 1.06
N GLN A 286 6.23 -12.97 0.37
CA GLN A 286 6.54 -12.61 -1.01
C GLN A 286 6.79 -13.85 -1.84
N VAL A 287 6.44 -13.77 -3.12
CA VAL A 287 6.85 -14.73 -4.14
C VAL A 287 7.75 -14.01 -5.12
N THR A 288 8.95 -14.54 -5.34
CA THR A 288 9.94 -13.97 -6.27
C THR A 288 9.92 -14.72 -7.60
N ASP A 289 10.52 -14.11 -8.62
CA ASP A 289 10.72 -14.75 -9.94
C ASP A 289 9.41 -15.16 -10.65
N VAL A 290 8.35 -14.36 -10.45
CA VAL A 290 7.04 -14.62 -11.04
C VAL A 290 7.03 -14.35 -12.55
N ILE A 291 7.62 -13.22 -12.98
CA ILE A 291 7.78 -12.83 -14.40
C ILE A 291 9.20 -12.39 -14.68
N ALA A 292 9.62 -12.42 -15.97
CA ALA A 292 10.96 -12.03 -16.40
C ALA A 292 11.18 -10.50 -16.36
#